data_e53a50830dfdf06257dac35d1bb23e2a
#
_entry.id   e53a50830dfdf06257dac35d1bb23e2a
#
_cell.length_a   1.000
_cell.length_b   1.000
_cell.length_c   1.000
_cell.angle_alpha   90.00
_cell.angle_beta   90.00
_cell.angle_gamma   90.00
#
_symmetry.space_group_name_H-M   'P 1'
#
loop_
_entity.id
_entity.type
_entity.pdbx_description
1 polymer ?
#
loop_
_entity_poly.entity_id
_entity_poly.type
_entity_poly.pdbx_seq_one_letter_code
_entity_poly.pdbx_strand_id
1 'polypeptide(L)'
;MSMGGIPFYLDQVEPGKSAIQNIEDLCFRNDGKLRTEFSYIFSSLFKNGDKHELILRTIFEKGAALSREDLLKYTNFTTGGNMTKVLLELEESGFITSFQHFGYKKANMLYAISDFYTLFYFRFIMDAGKYEPNMWLNKIDDPAFRAWSGLAFEQVCFAHVPQIKQALSIGVVSSNTYSWQAKGDSYKKGSQIDLVIDRRDQVINLFEIKYSINQVTITKEYDAVLRHKIQTFKESTSTNKSIFLTMLTTHGLAANEYKTSIIQNELTMDALFGNV
;
A
#
# COMPACT_ATOMS: atom_id res chain seq x y z
N MET A 1 2.93 -9.20 -3.99
CA MET A 1 1.69 -8.39 -4.00
C MET A 1 0.43 -9.22 -3.68
N SER A 2 0.29 -10.48 -4.11
CA SER A 2 -0.91 -11.31 -3.85
C SER A 2 -0.80 -12.25 -2.65
N MET A 3 0.38 -12.75 -2.33
CA MET A 3 0.61 -13.77 -1.30
C MET A 3 1.46 -13.27 -0.12
N GLY A 4 1.93 -12.04 -0.16
CA GLY A 4 2.89 -11.54 0.80
C GLY A 4 4.21 -12.33 0.79
N GLY A 5 4.96 -12.22 1.88
CA GLY A 5 6.19 -12.98 2.09
C GLY A 5 5.99 -14.23 2.96
N ILE A 6 4.79 -14.81 2.98
CA ILE A 6 4.47 -15.96 3.85
C ILE A 6 5.16 -17.22 3.30
N PRO A 7 6.10 -17.83 4.04
CA PRO A 7 6.88 -18.97 3.54
C PRO A 7 6.01 -20.12 3.06
N PHE A 8 4.94 -20.44 3.77
CA PHE A 8 4.01 -21.51 3.41
C PHE A 8 3.38 -21.28 2.02
N TYR A 9 3.04 -20.03 1.66
CA TYR A 9 2.46 -19.71 0.36
C TYR A 9 3.51 -19.77 -0.75
N LEU A 10 4.71 -19.29 -0.45
CA LEU A 10 5.81 -19.29 -1.41
C LEU A 10 6.29 -20.72 -1.73
N ASP A 11 6.22 -21.62 -0.76
CA ASP A 11 6.56 -23.05 -0.94
C ASP A 11 5.57 -23.78 -1.88
N GLN A 12 4.38 -23.23 -2.08
CA GLN A 12 3.39 -23.79 -3.02
C GLN A 12 3.63 -23.35 -4.48
N VAL A 13 4.54 -22.41 -4.71
CA VAL A 13 4.83 -21.88 -6.05
C VAL A 13 5.61 -22.91 -6.87
N GLU A 14 5.12 -23.24 -8.05
CA GLU A 14 5.80 -24.13 -8.98
C GLU A 14 6.79 -23.33 -9.84
N PRO A 15 8.11 -23.56 -9.74
CA PRO A 15 9.12 -22.78 -10.47
C PRO A 15 9.00 -22.83 -12.00
N GLY A 16 8.40 -23.88 -12.55
CA GLY A 16 8.19 -24.04 -13.98
C GLY A 16 7.01 -23.26 -14.57
N LYS A 17 6.24 -22.57 -13.72
CA LYS A 17 5.07 -21.78 -14.11
C LYS A 17 5.31 -20.29 -13.93
N SER A 18 4.66 -19.47 -14.75
CA SER A 18 4.66 -18.02 -14.55
C SER A 18 3.94 -17.64 -13.24
N ALA A 19 4.20 -16.45 -12.72
CA ALA A 19 3.51 -15.94 -11.52
C ALA A 19 1.99 -15.97 -11.68
N ILE A 20 1.49 -15.67 -12.88
CA ILE A 20 0.07 -15.64 -13.21
C ILE A 20 -0.54 -17.04 -13.16
N GLN A 21 0.15 -18.03 -13.74
CA GLN A 21 -0.28 -19.43 -13.69
C GLN A 21 -0.31 -19.97 -12.27
N ASN A 22 0.71 -19.64 -11.45
CA ASN A 22 0.73 -20.01 -10.04
C ASN A 22 -0.43 -19.39 -9.27
N ILE A 23 -0.76 -18.13 -9.52
CA ILE A 23 -1.91 -17.46 -8.88
C ILE A 23 -3.23 -18.12 -9.33
N GLU A 24 -3.39 -18.44 -10.62
CA GLU A 24 -4.58 -19.15 -11.12
C GLU A 24 -4.76 -20.47 -10.38
N ASP A 25 -3.70 -21.28 -10.31
CA ASP A 25 -3.76 -22.62 -9.71
C ASP A 25 -4.00 -22.55 -8.19
N LEU A 26 -3.31 -21.66 -7.48
CA LEU A 26 -3.38 -21.61 -6.03
C LEU A 26 -4.62 -20.91 -5.49
N CYS A 27 -5.11 -19.87 -6.18
CA CYS A 27 -6.15 -18.99 -5.66
C CYS A 27 -7.52 -19.18 -6.29
N PHE A 28 -7.61 -19.69 -7.53
CA PHE A 28 -8.87 -19.73 -8.26
C PHE A 28 -9.39 -21.14 -8.55
N ARG A 29 -8.53 -22.12 -8.78
CA ARG A 29 -8.97 -23.51 -8.97
C ARG A 29 -9.74 -24.01 -7.75
N ASN A 30 -10.66 -24.96 -7.97
CA ASN A 30 -11.47 -25.52 -6.89
C ASN A 30 -10.63 -26.27 -5.84
N ASP A 31 -9.51 -26.84 -6.26
CA ASP A 31 -8.50 -27.54 -5.45
C ASP A 31 -7.33 -26.63 -5.02
N GLY A 32 -7.40 -25.34 -5.35
CA GLY A 32 -6.37 -24.35 -5.03
C GLY A 32 -6.24 -24.13 -3.53
N LYS A 33 -5.03 -24.33 -3.00
CA LYS A 33 -4.77 -24.29 -1.54
C LYS A 33 -5.07 -22.93 -0.92
N LEU A 34 -4.89 -21.85 -1.66
CA LEU A 34 -5.13 -20.51 -1.15
C LEU A 34 -6.57 -20.01 -1.40
N ARG A 35 -7.41 -20.79 -2.06
CA ARG A 35 -8.80 -20.40 -2.32
C ARG A 35 -9.63 -20.25 -1.04
N THR A 36 -9.41 -21.12 -0.07
CA THR A 36 -10.16 -21.18 1.19
C THR A 36 -9.33 -20.82 2.41
N GLU A 37 -8.06 -20.47 2.19
CA GLU A 37 -7.07 -20.23 3.24
C GLU A 37 -7.50 -19.10 4.20
N PHE A 38 -8.12 -18.04 3.69
CA PHE A 38 -8.60 -16.93 4.53
C PHE A 38 -9.50 -17.42 5.68
N SER A 39 -10.47 -18.28 5.37
CA SER A 39 -11.39 -18.80 6.37
C SER A 39 -10.68 -19.70 7.39
N TYR A 40 -9.69 -20.48 6.96
CA TYR A 40 -8.91 -21.34 7.84
C TYR A 40 -8.04 -20.53 8.80
N ILE A 41 -7.31 -19.54 8.30
CA ILE A 41 -6.46 -18.66 9.13
C ILE A 41 -7.34 -17.94 10.17
N PHE A 42 -8.44 -17.35 9.73
CA PHE A 42 -9.34 -16.63 10.63
C PHE A 42 -9.90 -17.49 11.74
N SER A 43 -10.39 -18.68 11.42
CA SER A 43 -10.93 -19.62 12.42
C SER A 43 -9.86 -20.17 13.38
N SER A 44 -8.60 -20.24 12.93
CA SER A 44 -7.49 -20.71 13.76
C SER A 44 -6.96 -19.64 14.73
N LEU A 45 -6.94 -18.38 14.30
CA LEU A 45 -6.40 -17.28 15.09
C LEU A 45 -7.44 -16.66 16.04
N PHE A 46 -8.70 -16.59 15.63
CA PHE A 46 -9.72 -15.85 16.36
C PHE A 46 -10.91 -16.74 16.71
N LYS A 47 -11.14 -17.00 18.03
CA LYS A 47 -12.28 -17.82 18.49
C LYS A 47 -13.67 -17.30 18.03
N ASN A 48 -13.80 -15.99 17.85
CA ASN A 48 -15.00 -15.31 17.35
C ASN A 48 -14.54 -14.24 16.35
N GLY A 49 -14.07 -14.68 15.17
CA GLY A 49 -13.46 -13.83 14.17
C GLY A 49 -14.39 -12.82 13.48
N ASP A 50 -15.72 -12.92 13.67
CA ASP A 50 -16.68 -12.06 12.97
C ASP A 50 -16.39 -10.55 13.10
N LYS A 51 -15.96 -10.14 14.28
CA LYS A 51 -15.61 -8.73 14.54
C LYS A 51 -14.32 -8.30 13.86
N HIS A 52 -13.35 -9.19 13.80
CA HIS A 52 -12.08 -8.97 13.11
C HIS A 52 -12.32 -8.87 11.60
N GLU A 53 -13.09 -9.80 11.05
CA GLU A 53 -13.47 -9.79 9.65
C GLU A 53 -14.28 -8.54 9.28
N LEU A 54 -15.23 -8.14 10.12
CA LEU A 54 -16.02 -6.92 9.92
C LEU A 54 -15.14 -5.68 9.81
N ILE A 55 -14.11 -5.54 10.66
CA ILE A 55 -13.15 -4.42 10.58
C ILE A 55 -12.38 -4.46 9.27
N LEU A 56 -11.83 -5.61 8.89
CA LEU A 56 -11.07 -5.76 7.64
C LEU A 56 -11.93 -5.45 6.42
N ARG A 57 -13.15 -6.02 6.36
CA ARG A 57 -14.10 -5.71 5.28
C ARG A 57 -14.43 -4.22 5.22
N THR A 58 -14.66 -3.59 6.37
CA THR A 58 -14.96 -2.15 6.43
C THR A 58 -13.81 -1.31 5.88
N ILE A 59 -12.57 -1.59 6.27
CA ILE A 59 -11.39 -0.90 5.74
C ILE A 59 -11.28 -1.13 4.23
N PHE A 60 -11.45 -2.37 3.77
CA PHE A 60 -11.39 -2.73 2.35
C PHE A 60 -12.46 -2.01 1.52
N GLU A 61 -13.72 -2.05 1.94
CA GLU A 61 -14.86 -1.43 1.22
C GLU A 61 -14.75 0.10 1.14
N LYS A 62 -14.17 0.74 2.17
CA LYS A 62 -13.92 2.18 2.14
C LYS A 62 -12.73 2.56 1.26
N GLY A 63 -11.88 1.61 0.90
CA GLY A 63 -10.74 1.81 0.01
C GLY A 63 -9.69 2.77 0.55
N ALA A 64 -9.65 3.00 1.87
CA ALA A 64 -8.75 3.93 2.53
C ALA A 64 -8.48 3.48 3.97
N ALA A 65 -7.37 3.95 4.53
CA ALA A 65 -7.12 3.79 5.95
C ALA A 65 -8.16 4.57 6.77
N LEU A 66 -8.63 3.96 7.85
CA LEU A 66 -9.69 4.51 8.69
C LEU A 66 -9.19 4.81 10.10
N SER A 67 -9.67 5.92 10.67
CA SER A 67 -9.47 6.20 12.08
C SER A 67 -10.33 5.26 12.96
N ARG A 68 -9.96 5.16 14.24
CA ARG A 68 -10.78 4.42 15.21
C ARG A 68 -12.22 4.96 15.27
N GLU A 69 -12.41 6.28 15.14
CA GLU A 69 -13.72 6.92 15.12
C GLU A 69 -14.53 6.53 13.89
N ASP A 70 -13.89 6.50 12.71
CA ASP A 70 -14.53 6.05 11.48
C ASP A 70 -14.94 4.58 11.58
N LEU A 71 -14.07 3.73 12.10
CA LEU A 71 -14.38 2.31 12.32
C LEU A 71 -15.59 2.13 13.26
N LEU A 72 -15.65 2.86 14.37
CA LEU A 72 -16.81 2.83 15.26
C LEU A 72 -18.09 3.25 14.53
N LYS A 73 -18.01 4.29 13.72
CA LYS A 73 -19.16 4.79 12.95
C LYS A 73 -19.69 3.79 11.92
N TYR A 74 -18.79 3.04 11.26
CA TYR A 74 -19.18 2.14 10.18
C TYR A 74 -19.49 0.71 10.64
N THR A 75 -18.98 0.27 11.80
CA THR A 75 -19.11 -1.12 12.24
C THR A 75 -20.14 -1.33 13.35
N ASN A 76 -20.81 -0.29 13.85
CA ASN A 76 -21.72 -0.36 14.99
C ASN A 76 -21.12 -1.05 16.24
N PHE A 77 -19.80 -1.03 16.40
CA PHE A 77 -19.17 -1.50 17.61
C PHE A 77 -19.60 -0.64 18.78
N THR A 78 -19.99 -1.27 19.89
CA THR A 78 -20.16 -0.55 21.14
C THR A 78 -18.83 0.01 21.62
N THR A 79 -18.83 1.26 22.04
CA THR A 79 -17.65 1.96 22.55
C THR A 79 -16.94 1.18 23.64
N GLY A 80 -15.62 1.16 23.66
CA GLY A 80 -14.84 0.65 24.76
C GLY A 80 -13.75 -0.37 24.37
N GLY A 81 -13.28 -1.11 25.38
CA GLY A 81 -12.13 -2.00 25.28
C GLY A 81 -12.19 -3.08 24.19
N ASN A 82 -13.40 -3.43 23.73
CA ASN A 82 -13.56 -4.48 22.73
C ASN A 82 -13.00 -4.09 21.35
N MET A 83 -13.28 -2.85 20.86
CA MET A 83 -12.69 -2.37 19.59
C MET A 83 -11.16 -2.28 19.70
N THR A 84 -10.66 -1.74 20.81
CA THR A 84 -9.21 -1.62 21.03
C THR A 84 -8.53 -2.99 21.04
N LYS A 85 -9.15 -3.98 21.68
CA LYS A 85 -8.65 -5.35 21.71
C LYS A 85 -8.61 -5.96 20.31
N VAL A 86 -9.69 -5.84 19.53
CA VAL A 86 -9.74 -6.41 18.17
C VAL A 86 -8.73 -5.74 17.24
N LEU A 87 -8.55 -4.41 17.33
CA LEU A 87 -7.53 -3.71 16.55
C LEU A 87 -6.12 -4.17 16.92
N LEU A 88 -5.84 -4.35 18.22
CA LEU A 88 -4.55 -4.86 18.67
C LEU A 88 -4.28 -6.28 18.17
N GLU A 89 -5.27 -7.18 18.30
CA GLU A 89 -5.16 -8.56 17.82
C GLU A 89 -4.92 -8.63 16.31
N LEU A 90 -5.61 -7.80 15.51
CA LEU A 90 -5.38 -7.69 14.08
C LEU A 90 -3.99 -7.14 13.71
N GLU A 91 -3.49 -6.18 14.49
CA GLU A 91 -2.17 -5.58 14.29
C GLU A 91 -1.05 -6.57 14.69
N GLU A 92 -1.16 -7.22 15.83
CA GLU A 92 -0.22 -8.25 16.29
C GLU A 92 -0.18 -9.47 15.37
N SER A 93 -1.31 -9.80 14.73
CA SER A 93 -1.39 -10.89 13.75
C SER A 93 -0.98 -10.45 12.32
N GLY A 94 -0.61 -9.19 12.11
CA GLY A 94 -0.12 -8.67 10.84
C GLY A 94 -1.20 -8.38 9.78
N PHE A 95 -2.49 -8.48 10.11
CA PHE A 95 -3.56 -8.17 9.16
C PHE A 95 -3.70 -6.67 8.88
N ILE A 96 -3.48 -5.84 9.88
CA ILE A 96 -3.49 -4.39 9.75
C ILE A 96 -2.20 -3.79 10.26
N THR A 97 -1.93 -2.58 9.82
CA THR A 97 -0.90 -1.71 10.38
C THR A 97 -1.51 -0.38 10.76
N SER A 98 -0.98 0.23 11.82
CA SER A 98 -1.35 1.57 12.21
C SER A 98 -0.26 2.58 11.84
N PHE A 99 -0.67 3.74 11.36
CA PHE A 99 0.23 4.84 11.00
C PHE A 99 -0.42 6.20 11.20
N GLN A 100 0.36 7.25 11.06
CA GLN A 100 -0.12 8.63 11.16
C GLN A 100 0.08 9.36 9.84
N HIS A 101 -0.81 10.30 9.55
CA HIS A 101 -0.52 11.31 8.54
C HIS A 101 0.50 12.33 9.07
N PHE A 102 1.36 12.81 8.18
CA PHE A 102 2.30 13.88 8.49
C PHE A 102 1.55 15.12 9.01
N GLY A 103 2.02 15.67 10.13
CA GLY A 103 1.42 16.85 10.75
C GLY A 103 0.24 16.59 11.70
N TYR A 104 -0.21 15.35 11.84
CA TYR A 104 -1.29 14.99 12.76
C TYR A 104 -0.76 14.60 14.14
N LYS A 105 -1.59 14.82 15.20
CA LYS A 105 -1.25 14.42 16.57
C LYS A 105 -1.33 12.90 16.74
N LYS A 106 -0.58 12.36 17.72
CA LYS A 106 -0.56 10.91 18.04
C LYS A 106 -1.93 10.27 18.27
N ALA A 107 -2.95 11.05 18.67
CA ALA A 107 -4.31 10.55 18.87
C ALA A 107 -5.04 10.11 17.59
N ASN A 108 -4.56 10.51 16.41
CA ASN A 108 -5.24 10.26 15.13
C ASN A 108 -4.53 9.16 14.35
N MET A 109 -4.46 7.96 14.95
CA MET A 109 -3.97 6.77 14.26
C MET A 109 -4.96 6.33 13.19
N LEU A 110 -4.43 5.94 12.05
CA LEU A 110 -5.15 5.33 10.95
C LEU A 110 -4.76 3.87 10.84
N TYR A 111 -5.74 3.04 10.53
CA TYR A 111 -5.59 1.59 10.36
C TYR A 111 -5.81 1.22 8.91
N ALA A 112 -4.89 0.51 8.33
CA ALA A 112 -4.98 -0.03 6.97
C ALA A 112 -4.67 -1.53 6.97
N ILE A 113 -5.24 -2.26 6.01
CA ILE A 113 -4.88 -3.67 5.81
C ILE A 113 -3.44 -3.72 5.31
N SER A 114 -2.58 -4.46 5.99
CA SER A 114 -1.17 -4.69 5.63
C SER A 114 -0.93 -6.06 5.03
N ASP A 115 -1.81 -7.02 5.30
CA ASP A 115 -1.69 -8.36 4.73
C ASP A 115 -2.10 -8.39 3.26
N PHE A 116 -1.13 -8.72 2.39
CA PHE A 116 -1.30 -8.75 0.94
C PHE A 116 -2.30 -9.82 0.48
N TYR A 117 -2.29 -10.98 1.16
CA TYR A 117 -3.22 -12.04 0.80
C TYR A 117 -4.66 -11.66 1.15
N THR A 118 -4.92 -11.07 2.30
CA THR A 118 -6.25 -10.56 2.69
C THR A 118 -6.80 -9.57 1.67
N LEU A 119 -5.98 -8.59 1.23
CA LEU A 119 -6.40 -7.64 0.19
C LEU A 119 -6.69 -8.30 -1.14
N PHE A 120 -5.84 -9.25 -1.55
CA PHE A 120 -6.03 -10.00 -2.77
C PHE A 120 -7.28 -10.87 -2.69
N TYR A 121 -7.51 -11.52 -1.53
CA TYR A 121 -8.69 -12.34 -1.27
C TYR A 121 -9.98 -11.52 -1.39
N PHE A 122 -10.10 -10.40 -0.69
CA PHE A 122 -11.30 -9.56 -0.76
C PHE A 122 -11.53 -9.00 -2.17
N ARG A 123 -10.46 -8.70 -2.89
CA ARG A 123 -10.60 -8.10 -4.21
C ARG A 123 -10.97 -9.08 -5.30
N PHE A 124 -10.47 -10.32 -5.25
CA PHE A 124 -10.53 -11.22 -6.40
C PHE A 124 -11.03 -12.63 -6.09
N ILE A 125 -10.86 -13.13 -4.86
CA ILE A 125 -11.17 -14.51 -4.53
C ILE A 125 -12.57 -14.64 -3.91
N MET A 126 -12.90 -13.76 -2.99
CA MET A 126 -14.13 -13.83 -2.18
C MET A 126 -15.39 -13.98 -3.03
N ASP A 127 -15.50 -13.21 -4.09
CA ASP A 127 -16.65 -13.20 -5.00
C ASP A 127 -16.36 -13.87 -6.35
N ALA A 128 -15.32 -14.69 -6.44
CA ALA A 128 -14.89 -15.29 -7.71
C ALA A 128 -15.88 -16.30 -8.31
N GLY A 129 -16.88 -16.76 -7.54
CA GLY A 129 -17.86 -17.73 -8.02
C GLY A 129 -17.26 -19.12 -8.27
N LYS A 130 -17.87 -19.88 -9.18
CA LYS A 130 -17.33 -21.17 -9.62
C LYS A 130 -16.11 -20.96 -10.51
N TYR A 131 -15.12 -21.85 -10.36
CA TYR A 131 -13.92 -21.79 -11.19
C TYR A 131 -14.26 -22.03 -12.68
N GLU A 132 -13.77 -21.17 -13.52
CA GLU A 132 -13.70 -21.35 -14.97
C GLU A 132 -12.23 -21.27 -15.41
N PRO A 133 -11.77 -22.11 -16.36
CA PRO A 133 -10.40 -22.09 -16.81
C PRO A 133 -9.96 -20.70 -17.30
N ASN A 134 -8.77 -20.28 -16.88
CA ASN A 134 -8.16 -18.99 -17.23
C ASN A 134 -8.89 -17.75 -16.70
N MET A 135 -9.71 -17.89 -15.66
CA MET A 135 -10.49 -16.75 -15.12
C MET A 135 -9.56 -15.65 -14.56
N TRP A 136 -8.39 -15.99 -14.04
CA TRP A 136 -7.40 -15.02 -13.60
C TRP A 136 -6.57 -14.49 -14.78
N LEU A 137 -6.14 -15.36 -15.68
CA LEU A 137 -5.40 -14.97 -16.88
C LEU A 137 -6.15 -13.91 -17.70
N ASN A 138 -7.46 -14.02 -17.80
CA ASN A 138 -8.30 -13.08 -18.53
C ASN A 138 -8.46 -11.71 -17.84
N LYS A 139 -8.03 -11.57 -16.57
CA LYS A 139 -8.13 -10.31 -15.82
C LYS A 139 -6.90 -9.41 -15.90
N ILE A 140 -5.80 -9.86 -16.52
CA ILE A 140 -4.52 -9.12 -16.51
C ILE A 140 -4.65 -7.74 -17.15
N ASP A 141 -5.47 -7.62 -18.20
CA ASP A 141 -5.70 -6.36 -18.91
C ASP A 141 -6.89 -5.55 -18.36
N ASP A 142 -7.55 -6.07 -17.35
CA ASP A 142 -8.71 -5.44 -16.73
C ASP A 142 -8.29 -4.14 -16.00
N PRO A 143 -9.02 -3.03 -16.14
CA PRO A 143 -8.80 -1.81 -15.37
C PRO A 143 -8.76 -2.03 -13.85
N ALA A 144 -9.57 -2.95 -13.32
CA ALA A 144 -9.58 -3.30 -11.91
C ALA A 144 -8.26 -3.95 -11.45
N PHE A 145 -7.64 -4.79 -12.28
CA PHE A 145 -6.33 -5.36 -12.01
C PHE A 145 -5.23 -4.29 -12.02
N ARG A 146 -5.26 -3.37 -12.98
CA ARG A 146 -4.28 -2.26 -13.06
C ARG A 146 -4.38 -1.34 -11.84
N ALA A 147 -5.60 -0.99 -11.44
CA ALA A 147 -5.82 -0.16 -10.24
C ALA A 147 -5.32 -0.88 -8.97
N TRP A 148 -5.63 -2.18 -8.83
CA TRP A 148 -5.14 -2.97 -7.72
C TRP A 148 -3.61 -3.09 -7.71
N SER A 149 -2.98 -3.29 -8.86
CA SER A 149 -1.52 -3.39 -8.96
C SER A 149 -0.82 -2.12 -8.49
N GLY A 150 -1.39 -0.94 -8.77
CA GLY A 150 -0.90 0.34 -8.25
C GLY A 150 -0.93 0.38 -6.72
N LEU A 151 -2.09 0.12 -6.13
CA LEU A 151 -2.28 0.12 -4.67
C LEU A 151 -1.42 -0.94 -3.98
N ALA A 152 -1.34 -2.16 -4.55
CA ALA A 152 -0.52 -3.22 -4.00
C ALA A 152 0.98 -2.89 -4.06
N PHE A 153 1.43 -2.20 -5.12
CA PHE A 153 2.82 -1.75 -5.23
C PHE A 153 3.15 -0.66 -4.20
N GLU A 154 2.27 0.30 -3.97
CA GLU A 154 2.42 1.28 -2.90
C GLU A 154 2.61 0.60 -1.54
N GLN A 155 1.79 -0.42 -1.23
CA GLN A 155 1.92 -1.17 0.01
C GLN A 155 3.23 -1.95 0.10
N VAL A 156 3.69 -2.57 -1.00
CA VAL A 156 5.02 -3.21 -1.03
C VAL A 156 6.10 -2.20 -0.70
N CYS A 157 6.03 -0.99 -1.25
CA CYS A 157 6.98 0.08 -0.94
C CYS A 157 6.94 0.47 0.55
N PHE A 158 5.75 0.58 1.14
CA PHE A 158 5.62 0.83 2.59
C PHE A 158 6.22 -0.28 3.45
N ALA A 159 6.05 -1.53 3.08
CA ALA A 159 6.63 -2.68 3.79
C ALA A 159 8.17 -2.71 3.70
N HIS A 160 8.74 -2.05 2.68
CA HIS A 160 10.19 -2.06 2.39
C HIS A 160 10.87 -0.70 2.61
N VAL A 161 10.33 0.14 3.50
CA VAL A 161 10.95 1.44 3.84
C VAL A 161 12.40 1.32 4.31
N PRO A 162 12.82 0.31 5.08
CA PRO A 162 14.24 0.11 5.41
C PRO A 162 15.12 -0.02 4.17
N GLN A 163 14.74 -0.83 3.19
CA GLN A 163 15.47 -1.03 1.92
C GLN A 163 15.51 0.26 1.10
N ILE A 164 14.39 0.99 1.02
CA ILE A 164 14.31 2.30 0.37
C ILE A 164 15.31 3.29 0.99
N LYS A 165 15.36 3.36 2.33
CA LYS A 165 16.32 4.22 3.05
C LYS A 165 17.76 3.85 2.76
N GLN A 166 18.05 2.56 2.67
CA GLN A 166 19.39 2.07 2.33
C GLN A 166 19.77 2.44 0.89
N ALA A 167 18.88 2.20 -0.07
CA ALA A 167 19.11 2.55 -1.47
C ALA A 167 19.36 4.06 -1.67
N LEU A 168 18.75 4.91 -0.85
CA LEU A 168 19.01 6.35 -0.83
C LEU A 168 20.22 6.76 0.01
N SER A 169 20.94 5.81 0.63
CA SER A 169 22.06 6.07 1.55
C SER A 169 21.67 6.93 2.77
N ILE A 170 20.41 6.83 3.22
CA ILE A 170 19.89 7.56 4.39
C ILE A 170 19.51 6.63 5.56
N GLY A 171 19.90 5.36 5.50
CA GLY A 171 19.57 4.37 6.54
C GLY A 171 20.05 4.75 7.94
N VAL A 172 21.19 5.43 8.04
CA VAL A 172 21.76 5.92 9.31
C VAL A 172 21.14 7.22 9.81
N VAL A 173 20.35 7.92 8.98
CA VAL A 173 19.71 9.18 9.34
C VAL A 173 18.42 8.91 10.11
N SER A 174 18.34 9.40 11.35
CA SER A 174 17.10 9.32 12.12
C SER A 174 15.96 10.01 11.37
N SER A 175 14.87 9.27 11.16
CA SER A 175 13.74 9.76 10.36
C SER A 175 12.45 9.06 10.78
N ASN A 176 11.32 9.74 10.53
CA ASN A 176 9.99 9.20 10.69
C ASN A 176 9.34 9.01 9.31
N THR A 177 8.45 8.05 9.22
CA THR A 177 7.74 7.68 8.00
C THR A 177 6.27 7.97 8.15
N TYR A 178 5.67 8.59 7.14
CA TYR A 178 4.27 9.00 7.11
C TYR A 178 3.67 8.81 5.72
N SER A 179 2.35 8.84 5.62
CA SER A 179 1.64 9.28 4.42
C SER A 179 1.18 10.72 4.62
N TRP A 180 0.73 11.37 3.54
CA TRP A 180 0.19 12.71 3.65
C TRP A 180 -0.90 12.96 2.62
N GLN A 181 -1.96 13.65 3.06
CA GLN A 181 -3.01 14.12 2.16
C GLN A 181 -3.55 15.49 2.59
N ALA A 182 -3.92 16.30 1.62
CA ALA A 182 -4.72 17.50 1.81
C ALA A 182 -6.05 17.33 1.09
N LYS A 183 -7.14 17.54 1.80
CA LYS A 183 -8.48 17.56 1.18
C LYS A 183 -8.59 18.77 0.27
N GLY A 184 -9.17 18.58 -0.91
CA GLY A 184 -9.57 19.69 -1.76
C GLY A 184 -10.79 20.40 -1.18
N ASP A 185 -10.97 21.66 -1.56
CA ASP A 185 -12.16 22.45 -1.33
C ASP A 185 -12.69 23.00 -2.66
N SER A 186 -13.67 23.92 -2.62
CA SER A 186 -14.25 24.53 -3.82
C SER A 186 -13.24 25.30 -4.68
N TYR A 187 -12.09 25.67 -4.13
CA TYR A 187 -11.09 26.53 -4.77
C TYR A 187 -9.73 25.83 -4.96
N LYS A 188 -9.41 24.78 -4.18
CA LYS A 188 -8.14 24.08 -4.23
C LYS A 188 -8.34 22.58 -4.49
N LYS A 189 -7.63 22.06 -5.48
CA LYS A 189 -7.59 20.63 -5.78
C LYS A 189 -6.89 19.88 -4.62
N GLY A 190 -7.47 18.79 -4.16
CA GLY A 190 -6.84 17.91 -3.18
C GLY A 190 -5.51 17.35 -3.68
N SER A 191 -4.64 16.96 -2.75
CA SER A 191 -3.33 16.41 -3.05
C SER A 191 -2.97 15.29 -2.08
N GLN A 192 -2.26 14.27 -2.57
CA GLN A 192 -1.79 13.14 -1.78
C GLN A 192 -0.33 12.84 -2.12
N ILE A 193 0.44 12.49 -1.10
CA ILE A 193 1.80 11.97 -1.20
C ILE A 193 1.78 10.55 -0.60
N ASP A 194 2.21 9.59 -1.38
CA ASP A 194 2.11 8.18 -1.02
C ASP A 194 2.98 7.85 0.19
N LEU A 195 4.23 8.30 0.19
CA LEU A 195 5.19 8.08 1.27
C LEU A 195 5.99 9.37 1.55
N VAL A 196 6.11 9.72 2.81
CA VAL A 196 6.91 10.85 3.31
C VAL A 196 7.96 10.33 4.29
N ILE A 197 9.23 10.59 4.06
CA ILE A 197 10.30 10.34 5.02
C ILE A 197 10.80 11.68 5.55
N ASP A 198 10.45 11.97 6.80
CA ASP A 198 10.86 13.20 7.50
C ASP A 198 12.15 12.96 8.26
N ARG A 199 13.24 13.53 7.78
CA ARG A 199 14.60 13.33 8.27
C ARG A 199 15.00 14.40 9.29
N ARG A 200 15.88 14.04 10.23
CA ARG A 200 16.42 14.99 11.22
C ARG A 200 17.47 15.95 10.63
N ASP A 201 18.07 15.63 9.50
CA ASP A 201 19.06 16.45 8.80
C ASP A 201 18.43 17.57 7.92
N GLN A 202 17.24 18.01 8.27
CA GLN A 202 16.51 19.12 7.63
C GLN A 202 16.07 18.83 6.18
N VAL A 203 15.88 17.56 5.84
CA VAL A 203 15.36 17.12 4.54
C VAL A 203 14.07 16.32 4.73
N ILE A 204 13.13 16.48 3.80
CA ILE A 204 11.96 15.63 3.65
C ILE A 204 12.02 15.00 2.27
N ASN A 205 12.01 13.66 2.21
CA ASN A 205 11.79 12.96 0.95
C ASN A 205 10.29 12.76 0.75
N LEU A 206 9.76 13.30 -0.33
CA LEU A 206 8.40 13.02 -0.80
C LEU A 206 8.49 11.98 -1.90
N PHE A 207 7.70 10.92 -1.78
CA PHE A 207 7.69 9.85 -2.76
C PHE A 207 6.41 9.90 -3.60
N GLU A 208 6.59 9.76 -4.88
CA GLU A 208 5.55 9.38 -5.83
C GLU A 208 5.83 7.96 -6.26
N ILE A 209 4.91 7.05 -5.97
CA ILE A 209 5.06 5.63 -6.24
C ILE A 209 4.21 5.27 -7.45
N LYS A 210 4.80 4.57 -8.45
CA LYS A 210 4.09 4.27 -9.69
C LYS A 210 4.36 2.86 -10.17
N TYR A 211 3.32 2.03 -10.15
CA TYR A 211 3.35 0.76 -10.87
C TYR A 211 3.15 0.99 -12.36
N SER A 212 4.03 0.47 -13.18
CA SER A 212 3.95 0.54 -14.64
C SER A 212 4.59 -0.70 -15.25
N ILE A 213 4.11 -1.12 -16.41
CA ILE A 213 4.69 -2.24 -17.20
C ILE A 213 5.89 -1.79 -18.05
N ASN A 214 6.09 -0.46 -18.17
CA ASN A 214 7.20 0.15 -18.91
C ASN A 214 7.78 1.30 -18.08
N GLN A 215 8.86 1.92 -18.56
CA GLN A 215 9.38 3.16 -17.98
C GLN A 215 8.30 4.25 -17.96
N VAL A 216 8.23 4.98 -16.87
CA VAL A 216 7.31 6.11 -16.70
C VAL A 216 7.91 7.35 -17.37
N THR A 217 7.13 8.01 -18.22
CA THR A 217 7.51 9.30 -18.82
C THR A 217 6.87 10.44 -18.03
N ILE A 218 7.68 11.39 -17.57
CA ILE A 218 7.15 12.62 -16.95
C ILE A 218 6.77 13.59 -18.08
N THR A 219 5.47 13.66 -18.37
CA THR A 219 4.95 14.66 -19.32
C THR A 219 4.87 16.04 -18.69
N LYS A 220 4.64 17.07 -19.47
CA LYS A 220 4.43 18.44 -19.00
C LYS A 220 3.26 18.54 -17.99
N GLU A 221 2.18 17.84 -18.28
CA GLU A 221 0.99 17.78 -17.40
C GLU A 221 1.32 17.07 -16.08
N TYR A 222 2.11 15.99 -16.14
CA TYR A 222 2.50 15.26 -14.95
C TYR A 222 3.52 16.06 -14.11
N ASP A 223 4.46 16.75 -14.73
CA ASP A 223 5.36 17.71 -14.03
C ASP A 223 4.56 18.76 -13.26
N ALA A 224 3.53 19.34 -13.90
CA ALA A 224 2.66 20.31 -13.24
C ALA A 224 1.91 19.71 -12.02
N VAL A 225 1.46 18.46 -12.11
CA VAL A 225 0.85 17.73 -10.98
C VAL A 225 1.85 17.53 -9.84
N LEU A 226 3.09 17.11 -10.15
CA LEU A 226 4.13 16.89 -9.14
C LEU A 226 4.52 18.21 -8.44
N ARG A 227 4.65 19.29 -9.19
CA ARG A 227 4.91 20.63 -8.60
C ARG A 227 3.77 21.10 -7.71
N HIS A 228 2.53 20.86 -8.13
CA HIS A 228 1.36 21.16 -7.31
C HIS A 228 1.38 20.36 -6.00
N LYS A 229 1.70 19.06 -6.03
CA LYS A 229 1.83 18.23 -4.83
C LYS A 229 2.86 18.80 -3.85
N ILE A 230 4.06 19.15 -4.34
CA ILE A 230 5.12 19.75 -3.52
C ILE A 230 4.69 21.08 -2.92
N GLN A 231 4.08 21.95 -3.72
CA GLN A 231 3.62 23.27 -3.26
C GLN A 231 2.53 23.15 -2.19
N THR A 232 1.54 22.30 -2.45
CA THR A 232 0.44 22.06 -1.49
C THR A 232 0.99 21.47 -0.18
N PHE A 233 1.96 20.56 -0.25
CA PHE A 233 2.63 20.02 0.94
C PHE A 233 3.33 21.12 1.74
N LYS A 234 4.14 21.98 1.08
CA LYS A 234 4.85 23.10 1.72
C LYS A 234 3.87 24.06 2.41
N GLU A 235 2.83 24.47 1.71
CA GLU A 235 1.84 25.42 2.22
C GLU A 235 1.08 24.85 3.43
N SER A 236 0.64 23.60 3.36
CA SER A 236 -0.18 23.00 4.41
C SER A 236 0.62 22.62 5.66
N THR A 237 1.89 22.29 5.51
CA THR A 237 2.75 21.87 6.62
C THR A 237 3.59 23.02 7.19
N SER A 238 3.69 24.12 6.45
CA SER A 238 4.56 25.27 6.80
C SER A 238 6.01 24.86 7.10
N THR A 239 6.50 23.81 6.44
CA THR A 239 7.84 23.28 6.69
C THR A 239 8.92 24.17 6.08
N ASN A 240 10.00 24.37 6.84
CA ASN A 240 11.22 25.04 6.39
C ASN A 240 12.30 24.08 5.90
N LYS A 241 12.03 22.75 5.94
CA LYS A 241 12.98 21.73 5.47
C LYS A 241 13.08 21.71 3.96
N SER A 242 14.24 21.29 3.45
CA SER A 242 14.44 21.03 2.03
C SER A 242 13.57 19.83 1.61
N ILE A 243 12.91 19.95 0.46
CA ILE A 243 12.09 18.86 -0.08
C ILE A 243 12.80 18.23 -1.26
N PHE A 244 12.96 16.90 -1.21
CA PHE A 244 13.46 16.08 -2.30
C PHE A 244 12.33 15.20 -2.81
N LEU A 245 11.95 15.38 -4.07
CA LEU A 245 10.99 14.49 -4.74
C LEU A 245 11.73 13.23 -5.20
N THR A 246 11.26 12.10 -4.75
CA THR A 246 11.76 10.77 -5.10
C THR A 246 10.69 10.03 -5.89
N MET A 247 11.01 9.61 -7.11
CA MET A 247 10.16 8.69 -7.86
C MET A 247 10.58 7.25 -7.56
N LEU A 248 9.63 6.40 -7.18
CA LEU A 248 9.82 4.98 -7.04
C LEU A 248 8.88 4.26 -8.02
N THR A 249 9.45 3.59 -9.00
CA THR A 249 8.67 2.96 -10.09
C THR A 249 9.11 1.51 -10.32
N THR A 250 8.31 0.73 -11.02
CA THR A 250 8.68 -0.65 -11.36
C THR A 250 9.90 -0.71 -12.30
N HIS A 251 9.97 0.15 -13.32
CA HIS A 251 10.95 0.07 -14.42
C HIS A 251 11.75 1.37 -14.66
N GLY A 252 11.72 2.32 -13.72
CA GLY A 252 12.43 3.58 -13.86
C GLY A 252 11.68 4.62 -14.70
N LEU A 253 12.36 5.75 -14.92
CA LEU A 253 11.85 6.89 -15.65
C LEU A 253 12.54 7.03 -17.01
N ALA A 254 11.78 7.35 -18.05
CA ALA A 254 12.33 7.78 -19.32
C ALA A 254 13.08 9.12 -19.17
N ALA A 255 14.23 9.25 -19.83
CA ALA A 255 15.03 10.46 -19.80
C ALA A 255 14.34 11.59 -20.59
N ASN A 256 14.11 12.73 -19.93
CA ASN A 256 13.65 13.96 -20.56
C ASN A 256 13.92 15.17 -19.66
N GLU A 257 13.64 16.37 -20.15
CA GLU A 257 13.86 17.63 -19.45
C GLU A 257 13.05 17.75 -18.14
N TYR A 258 11.83 17.24 -18.09
CA TYR A 258 10.97 17.31 -16.91
C TYR A 258 11.53 16.44 -15.77
N LYS A 259 12.03 15.24 -16.09
CA LYS A 259 12.70 14.38 -15.12
C LYS A 259 13.85 15.13 -14.42
N THR A 260 14.74 15.71 -15.20
CA THR A 260 15.93 16.41 -14.67
C THR A 260 15.59 17.68 -13.88
N SER A 261 14.45 18.32 -14.15
CA SER A 261 14.06 19.58 -13.53
C SER A 261 13.42 19.43 -12.14
N ILE A 262 12.82 18.28 -11.82
CA ILE A 262 11.99 18.14 -10.60
C ILE A 262 12.37 16.93 -9.74
N ILE A 263 12.96 15.87 -10.32
CA ILE A 263 13.27 14.63 -9.60
C ILE A 263 14.67 14.70 -9.01
N GLN A 264 14.79 14.63 -7.67
CA GLN A 264 16.07 14.55 -6.99
C GLN A 264 16.58 13.13 -6.85
N ASN A 265 15.67 12.16 -6.68
CA ASN A 265 16.04 10.75 -6.55
C ASN A 265 15.10 9.88 -7.39
N GLU A 266 15.66 8.82 -7.93
CA GLU A 266 14.93 7.80 -8.67
C GLU A 266 15.29 6.42 -8.10
N LEU A 267 14.29 5.62 -7.82
CA LEU A 267 14.44 4.22 -7.44
C LEU A 267 13.56 3.36 -8.32
N THR A 268 14.05 2.16 -8.61
CA THR A 268 13.24 1.11 -9.23
C THR A 268 12.81 0.07 -8.18
N MET A 269 11.91 -0.80 -8.56
CA MET A 269 11.47 -1.92 -7.74
C MET A 269 12.65 -2.77 -7.20
N ASP A 270 13.77 -2.83 -7.92
CA ASP A 270 14.96 -3.59 -7.51
C ASP A 270 15.51 -3.12 -6.16
N ALA A 271 15.34 -1.84 -5.83
CA ALA A 271 15.76 -1.27 -4.54
C ALA A 271 15.04 -1.91 -3.33
N LEU A 272 13.90 -2.57 -3.55
CA LEU A 272 13.12 -3.22 -2.49
C LEU A 272 13.69 -4.59 -2.10
N PHE A 273 14.60 -5.16 -2.89
CA PHE A 273 15.19 -6.49 -2.68
C PHE A 273 16.64 -6.42 -2.14
N GLY A 274 17.14 -5.23 -1.84
CA GLY A 274 18.45 -5.07 -1.22
C GLY A 274 18.48 -5.66 0.22
N ASN A 275 19.62 -6.24 0.60
CA ASN A 275 19.84 -6.65 2.00
C ASN A 275 19.94 -5.42 2.89
N VAL A 276 19.23 -5.41 4.02
CA VAL A 276 19.24 -4.37 5.05
C VAL A 276 20.29 -4.66 6.10
#